data_ef96af88117388d60ae8d326d575f9c5
#
_entry.id   ef96af88117388d60ae8d326d575f9c5
#
_cell.length_a   1.000
_cell.length_b   1.000
_cell.length_c   1.000
_cell.angle_alpha   90.00
_cell.angle_beta   90.00
_cell.angle_gamma   90.00
#
_symmetry.space_group_name_H-M   'P 1'
#
loop_
_entity.id
_entity.type
_entity.pdbx_description
1 polymer ?
#
loop_
_entity_poly.entity_id
_entity_poly.type
_entity_poly.pdbx_seq_one_letter_code
_entity_poly.pdbx_strand_id
1 'polypeptide(L)'
;GRELFFISRWPSPDLRQGRLSVREATVKLKGAEIICECLLAEGVEVIFGHPGGAVLPLYDALYKYSQLRHILVRHEQCAAHAADGYARASRQVGVCLATSGPGATNLVTGIACAMMDSVPIVAITGNVPTTAIGRDAFQETDITGITMPITKHNYLVTRVEDLARVLKEAFHIARTGRPGPVLVDIPKDIFLKETWFEYPETVNLPGYKPTLHGNARQIRAAAELIAQAQRPVILAGHGVLISGAEAELREFAEKTDIPVICTLLGLGAFPESHELSLAMPGMHGAAYSNLAIHESDLIIAIGMRFDDRITGKVEAFAPKAKVIHIDIDPAEIGKNVKATVPIVGDAKLVLRELIKAVQPGNHRDWLAQIWEWRRKMPLTVIRETDKLLPQYVIRKLYEITGGDAIVVTDVGQHQMWAAQHWWYDKPNSFISS
;
A
#
# COMPACT_ATOMS: atom_id res chain seq x y z
N GLY A 1 3.90 6.51 39.65
CA GLY A 1 3.96 7.38 38.50
C GLY A 1 4.78 6.71 37.42
N ARG A 2 4.14 6.15 36.40
CA ARG A 2 4.77 5.77 35.14
C ARG A 2 4.07 6.62 34.09
N GLU A 3 4.82 7.57 33.51
CA GLU A 3 4.36 8.38 32.41
C GLU A 3 4.16 7.48 31.18
N LEU A 4 2.93 7.39 30.72
CA LEU A 4 2.58 6.87 29.41
C LEU A 4 3.03 7.92 28.39
N PHE A 5 4.01 7.59 27.57
CA PHE A 5 4.41 8.41 26.44
C PHE A 5 3.27 8.42 25.41
N PHE A 6 2.44 9.45 25.45
CA PHE A 6 1.57 9.82 24.36
C PHE A 6 2.43 10.47 23.27
N ILE A 7 2.59 9.82 22.14
CA ILE A 7 3.13 10.46 20.94
C ILE A 7 2.06 11.44 20.45
N SER A 8 2.22 12.71 20.82
CA SER A 8 1.35 13.79 20.38
C SER A 8 1.48 14.00 18.87
N ARG A 9 0.32 14.18 18.23
CA ARG A 9 0.05 14.70 16.89
C ARG A 9 1.29 14.98 16.03
N TRP A 10 1.46 14.16 15.02
CA TRP A 10 2.33 14.45 13.89
C TRP A 10 1.72 15.60 13.07
N PRO A 11 2.43 16.72 12.83
CA PRO A 11 1.92 17.77 11.96
C PRO A 11 1.90 17.28 10.53
N SER A 12 0.78 17.48 9.84
CA SER A 12 0.71 17.34 8.39
C SER A 12 1.73 18.29 7.74
N PRO A 13 2.59 17.83 6.82
CA PRO A 13 3.53 18.71 6.14
C PRO A 13 2.76 19.67 5.24
N ASP A 14 2.88 20.96 5.52
CA ASP A 14 2.45 22.02 4.62
C ASP A 14 3.37 22.02 3.38
N LEU A 15 2.86 21.55 2.25
CA LEU A 15 3.57 21.43 0.98
C LEU A 15 3.92 22.77 0.30
N ARG A 16 3.95 23.88 1.06
CA ARG A 16 4.35 25.19 0.55
C ARG A 16 5.43 25.78 1.43
N GLN A 17 6.68 25.49 1.14
CA GLN A 17 7.83 26.39 1.18
C GLN A 17 9.14 25.60 1.26
N GLY A 18 9.97 25.80 0.24
CA GLY A 18 11.33 25.30 0.22
C GLY A 18 11.79 24.78 -1.13
N ARG A 19 11.58 25.54 -2.22
CA ARG A 19 12.45 25.38 -3.38
C ARG A 19 13.86 25.75 -2.94
N LEU A 20 14.64 24.75 -2.53
CA LEU A 20 16.07 24.89 -2.49
C LEU A 20 16.53 25.17 -3.92
N SER A 21 17.09 26.34 -4.13
CA SER A 21 17.77 26.70 -5.37
C SER A 21 18.78 25.63 -5.70
N VAL A 22 18.65 25.02 -6.87
CA VAL A 22 19.66 24.13 -7.46
C VAL A 22 20.96 24.93 -7.50
N ARG A 23 21.87 24.60 -6.60
CA ARG A 23 23.24 25.10 -6.70
C ARG A 23 23.89 24.30 -7.84
N GLU A 24 24.20 24.98 -8.92
CA GLU A 24 25.20 24.59 -9.91
C GLU A 24 26.58 24.50 -9.25
N ALA A 25 26.83 23.40 -8.56
CA ALA A 25 28.18 22.98 -8.26
C ALA A 25 28.18 21.45 -8.33
N THR A 26 28.66 20.93 -9.45
CA THR A 26 29.04 19.53 -9.57
C THR A 26 30.10 19.22 -8.52
N VAL A 27 29.68 18.47 -7.47
CA VAL A 27 30.57 18.05 -6.38
C VAL A 27 30.91 16.58 -6.61
N LYS A 28 32.16 16.23 -6.41
CA LYS A 28 32.58 14.82 -6.35
C LYS A 28 32.19 14.22 -5.02
N LEU A 29 31.44 13.14 -5.07
CA LEU A 29 30.96 12.41 -3.89
C LEU A 29 31.32 10.93 -4.02
N LYS A 30 31.49 10.26 -2.88
CA LYS A 30 31.56 8.81 -2.81
C LYS A 30 30.16 8.21 -3.03
N GLY A 31 30.12 6.97 -3.56
CA GLY A 31 28.85 6.27 -3.76
C GLY A 31 27.96 6.24 -2.52
N ALA A 32 28.54 6.05 -1.34
CA ALA A 32 27.82 6.10 -0.08
C ALA A 32 27.14 7.48 0.20
N GLU A 33 27.84 8.57 -0.11
CA GLU A 33 27.33 9.93 0.04
C GLU A 33 26.27 10.23 -1.03
N ILE A 34 26.46 9.76 -2.28
CA ILE A 34 25.46 9.84 -3.36
C ILE A 34 24.15 9.19 -2.94
N ILE A 35 24.19 8.03 -2.28
CA ILE A 35 22.97 7.38 -1.78
C ILE A 35 22.25 8.28 -0.78
N CYS A 36 22.97 8.87 0.18
CA CYS A 36 22.36 9.76 1.17
C CYS A 36 21.71 10.99 0.51
N GLU A 37 22.39 11.62 -0.45
CA GLU A 37 21.85 12.76 -1.21
C GLU A 37 20.60 12.37 -2.02
N CYS A 38 20.61 11.20 -2.68
CA CYS A 38 19.45 10.69 -3.41
C CYS A 38 18.26 10.42 -2.49
N LEU A 39 18.51 9.84 -1.31
CA LEU A 39 17.45 9.59 -0.33
C LEU A 39 16.83 10.89 0.17
N LEU A 40 17.63 11.91 0.45
CA LEU A 40 17.15 13.24 0.81
C LEU A 40 16.34 13.90 -0.34
N ALA A 41 16.85 13.78 -1.57
CA ALA A 41 16.15 14.30 -2.76
C ALA A 41 14.80 13.63 -3.00
N GLU A 42 14.64 12.36 -2.57
CA GLU A 42 13.35 11.61 -2.62
C GLU A 42 12.46 11.85 -1.39
N GLY A 43 12.89 12.70 -0.45
CA GLY A 43 12.14 13.06 0.75
C GLY A 43 12.16 11.97 1.84
N VAL A 44 13.17 11.10 1.83
CA VAL A 44 13.32 10.07 2.86
C VAL A 44 13.79 10.72 4.16
N GLU A 45 13.06 10.45 5.24
CA GLU A 45 13.40 10.90 6.59
C GLU A 45 13.87 9.74 7.48
N VAL A 46 13.38 8.52 7.20
CA VAL A 46 13.61 7.35 8.05
C VAL A 46 14.08 6.16 7.23
N ILE A 47 15.12 5.48 7.70
CA ILE A 47 15.67 4.26 7.14
C ILE A 47 15.69 3.18 8.22
N PHE A 48 15.24 1.97 7.89
CA PHE A 48 15.27 0.82 8.78
C PHE A 48 16.37 -0.14 8.34
N GLY A 49 17.25 -0.60 9.26
CA GLY A 49 18.31 -1.47 8.80
C GLY A 49 19.15 -2.10 9.90
N HIS A 50 20.04 -3.00 9.47
CA HIS A 50 21.06 -3.63 10.29
C HIS A 50 22.42 -3.54 9.62
N PRO A 51 23.49 -3.10 10.32
CA PRO A 51 24.81 -2.96 9.74
C PRO A 51 25.46 -4.32 9.45
N GLY A 52 26.39 -4.32 8.50
CA GLY A 52 27.21 -5.47 8.17
C GLY A 52 28.35 -5.10 7.22
N GLY A 53 29.29 -6.00 7.02
CA GLY A 53 30.57 -5.74 6.38
C GLY A 53 30.53 -5.08 5.00
N ALA A 54 29.54 -5.40 4.16
CA ALA A 54 29.43 -4.84 2.83
C ALA A 54 28.89 -3.40 2.82
N VAL A 55 28.09 -3.00 3.82
CA VAL A 55 27.42 -1.69 3.88
C VAL A 55 28.04 -0.72 4.89
N LEU A 56 29.17 -1.08 5.53
CA LEU A 56 29.86 -0.19 6.47
C LEU A 56 30.15 1.20 5.90
N PRO A 57 30.59 1.34 4.62
CA PRO A 57 30.82 2.68 4.07
C PRO A 57 29.55 3.55 4.01
N LEU A 58 28.39 2.95 3.80
CA LEU A 58 27.11 3.67 3.84
C LEU A 58 26.73 4.08 5.26
N TYR A 59 26.97 3.21 6.25
CA TYR A 59 26.74 3.56 7.66
C TYR A 59 27.67 4.67 8.14
N ASP A 60 28.92 4.71 7.67
CA ASP A 60 29.86 5.80 7.94
C ASP A 60 29.36 7.13 7.30
N ALA A 61 28.83 7.07 6.08
CA ALA A 61 28.21 8.22 5.46
C ALA A 61 26.97 8.70 6.23
N LEU A 62 26.03 7.81 6.57
CA LEU A 62 24.80 8.13 7.31
C LEU A 62 25.06 8.89 8.61
N TYR A 63 26.20 8.64 9.28
CA TYR A 63 26.60 9.36 10.48
C TYR A 63 26.74 10.88 10.25
N LYS A 64 27.05 11.30 9.02
CA LYS A 64 27.19 12.71 8.63
C LYS A 64 25.87 13.35 8.19
N TYR A 65 24.83 12.55 7.91
CA TYR A 65 23.52 12.99 7.38
C TYR A 65 22.45 12.92 8.46
N SER A 66 22.46 13.85 9.41
CA SER A 66 21.54 13.89 10.55
C SER A 66 20.05 14.01 10.16
N GLN A 67 19.76 14.40 8.91
CA GLN A 67 18.40 14.46 8.35
C GLN A 67 17.83 13.07 8.08
N LEU A 68 18.68 12.06 7.87
CA LEU A 68 18.31 10.67 7.64
C LEU A 68 18.32 9.91 8.97
N ARG A 69 17.16 9.73 9.59
CA ARG A 69 17.05 8.99 10.84
C ARG A 69 17.16 7.49 10.58
N HIS A 70 18.22 6.86 11.05
CA HIS A 70 18.36 5.41 10.99
C HIS A 70 17.76 4.73 12.23
N ILE A 71 16.88 3.76 12.00
CA ILE A 71 16.30 2.89 13.03
C ILE A 71 16.99 1.53 12.96
N LEU A 72 17.78 1.23 13.97
CA LEU A 72 18.47 -0.06 14.09
C LEU A 72 17.47 -1.16 14.45
N VAL A 73 17.38 -2.19 13.62
CA VAL A 73 16.61 -3.41 13.91
C VAL A 73 17.51 -4.53 14.43
N ARG A 74 16.92 -5.56 15.03
CA ARG A 74 17.64 -6.76 15.52
C ARG A 74 17.72 -7.86 14.47
N HIS A 75 16.88 -7.79 13.45
CA HIS A 75 16.83 -8.73 12.34
C HIS A 75 16.35 -8.00 11.10
N GLU A 76 16.95 -8.25 9.93
CA GLU A 76 16.67 -7.50 8.69
C GLU A 76 15.23 -7.69 8.21
N GLN A 77 14.60 -8.83 8.48
CA GLN A 77 13.17 -9.04 8.22
C GLN A 77 12.32 -7.92 8.87
N CYS A 78 12.66 -7.53 10.11
CA CYS A 78 11.97 -6.45 10.79
C CYS A 78 12.21 -5.09 10.10
N ALA A 79 13.35 -4.89 9.42
CA ALA A 79 13.58 -3.66 8.65
C ALA A 79 12.64 -3.56 7.46
N ALA A 80 12.44 -4.65 6.72
CA ALA A 80 11.53 -4.67 5.59
C ALA A 80 10.06 -4.48 6.03
N HIS A 81 9.63 -5.15 7.12
CA HIS A 81 8.27 -4.95 7.66
C HIS A 81 8.08 -3.55 8.26
N ALA A 82 9.11 -2.96 8.89
CA ALA A 82 9.02 -1.59 9.38
C ALA A 82 8.91 -0.57 8.23
N ALA A 83 9.66 -0.79 7.13
CA ALA A 83 9.53 0.02 5.91
C ALA A 83 8.15 -0.12 5.28
N ASP A 84 7.57 -1.32 5.25
CA ASP A 84 6.21 -1.59 4.80
C ASP A 84 5.19 -0.81 5.65
N GLY A 85 5.21 -0.99 6.97
CA GLY A 85 4.31 -0.28 7.89
C GLY A 85 4.44 1.24 7.81
N TYR A 86 5.68 1.74 7.67
CA TYR A 86 5.95 3.17 7.47
C TYR A 86 5.32 3.69 6.17
N ALA A 87 5.47 2.94 5.07
CA ALA A 87 4.92 3.33 3.78
C ALA A 87 3.38 3.41 3.83
N ARG A 88 2.72 2.46 4.47
CA ARG A 88 1.26 2.45 4.65
C ARG A 88 0.77 3.61 5.51
N ALA A 89 1.44 3.89 6.63
CA ALA A 89 1.05 4.94 7.54
C ALA A 89 1.31 6.35 6.99
N SER A 90 2.48 6.56 6.35
CA SER A 90 2.94 7.87 5.88
C SER A 90 2.57 8.19 4.43
N ARG A 91 2.20 7.19 3.63
CA ARG A 91 2.03 7.28 2.17
C ARG A 91 3.32 7.66 1.42
N GLN A 92 4.47 7.45 2.05
CA GLN A 92 5.78 7.65 1.45
C GLN A 92 6.39 6.30 1.05
N VAL A 93 7.48 6.32 0.28
CA VAL A 93 8.23 5.09 -0.01
C VAL A 93 9.04 4.71 1.24
N GLY A 94 8.82 3.48 1.73
CA GLY A 94 9.62 2.95 2.84
C GLY A 94 11.00 2.54 2.38
N VAL A 95 12.03 2.72 3.23
CA VAL A 95 13.41 2.37 2.89
C VAL A 95 13.97 1.40 3.92
N CYS A 96 14.49 0.26 3.47
CA CYS A 96 15.23 -0.67 4.31
C CYS A 96 16.62 -0.95 3.76
N LEU A 97 17.55 -1.26 4.67
CA LEU A 97 18.99 -1.44 4.39
C LEU A 97 19.50 -2.72 5.03
N ALA A 98 20.20 -3.54 4.26
CA ALA A 98 20.87 -4.75 4.74
C ALA A 98 22.22 -4.98 4.09
N THR A 99 23.07 -5.74 4.75
CA THR A 99 24.35 -6.20 4.20
C THR A 99 24.18 -7.35 3.20
N SER A 100 25.25 -7.82 2.60
CA SER A 100 25.27 -8.93 1.66
C SER A 100 24.87 -10.28 2.26
N GLY A 101 24.63 -11.26 1.41
CA GLY A 101 24.39 -12.65 1.80
C GLY A 101 23.20 -12.81 2.77
N PRO A 102 23.44 -13.33 3.99
CA PRO A 102 22.36 -13.61 4.94
C PRO A 102 21.58 -12.35 5.34
N GLY A 103 22.20 -11.17 5.37
CA GLY A 103 21.51 -9.91 5.65
C GLY A 103 20.50 -9.57 4.55
N ALA A 104 20.91 -9.67 3.30
CA ALA A 104 20.05 -9.43 2.15
C ALA A 104 18.90 -10.46 2.06
N THR A 105 19.20 -11.76 2.25
CA THR A 105 18.17 -12.82 2.20
C THR A 105 17.16 -12.72 3.33
N ASN A 106 17.53 -12.16 4.49
CA ASN A 106 16.57 -11.91 5.59
C ASN A 106 15.50 -10.86 5.25
N LEU A 107 15.67 -10.04 4.20
CA LEU A 107 14.65 -9.11 3.73
C LEU A 107 13.52 -9.77 2.93
N VAL A 108 13.74 -10.99 2.41
CA VAL A 108 12.88 -11.63 1.40
C VAL A 108 11.42 -11.72 1.83
N THR A 109 11.13 -12.13 3.06
CA THR A 109 9.76 -12.24 3.56
C THR A 109 9.05 -10.87 3.54
N GLY A 110 9.69 -9.83 4.06
CA GLY A 110 9.09 -8.48 4.08
C GLY A 110 8.92 -7.88 2.68
N ILE A 111 9.87 -8.13 1.77
CA ILE A 111 9.76 -7.74 0.35
C ILE A 111 8.58 -8.46 -0.31
N ALA A 112 8.42 -9.77 -0.07
CA ALA A 112 7.30 -10.54 -0.61
C ALA A 112 5.94 -10.04 -0.09
N CYS A 113 5.83 -9.71 1.20
CA CYS A 113 4.64 -9.10 1.78
C CYS A 113 4.32 -7.76 1.11
N ALA A 114 5.30 -6.88 0.96
CA ALA A 114 5.13 -5.59 0.29
C ALA A 114 4.67 -5.74 -1.18
N MET A 115 5.18 -6.76 -1.90
CA MET A 115 4.75 -7.06 -3.28
C MET A 115 3.30 -7.51 -3.34
N MET A 116 2.89 -8.42 -2.43
CA MET A 116 1.52 -8.94 -2.40
C MET A 116 0.49 -7.87 -2.06
N ASP A 117 0.84 -6.95 -1.17
CA ASP A 117 -0.05 -5.89 -0.69
C ASP A 117 0.11 -4.55 -1.42
N SER A 118 0.96 -4.51 -2.44
CA SER A 118 1.20 -3.32 -3.28
C SER A 118 1.75 -2.13 -2.48
N VAL A 119 2.73 -2.39 -1.60
CA VAL A 119 3.35 -1.38 -0.75
C VAL A 119 4.67 -0.91 -1.36
N PRO A 120 4.87 0.40 -1.57
CA PRO A 120 6.10 0.93 -2.15
C PRO A 120 7.24 0.91 -1.14
N ILE A 121 8.23 0.05 -1.34
CA ILE A 121 9.48 0.07 -0.57
C ILE A 121 10.68 0.04 -1.51
N VAL A 122 11.79 0.66 -1.09
CA VAL A 122 13.11 0.54 -1.72
C VAL A 122 14.03 -0.18 -0.75
N ALA A 123 14.42 -1.40 -1.11
CA ALA A 123 15.37 -2.20 -0.35
C ALA A 123 16.78 -1.99 -0.92
N ILE A 124 17.69 -1.48 -0.10
CA ILE A 124 19.10 -1.27 -0.48
C ILE A 124 19.91 -2.38 0.18
N THR A 125 20.61 -3.18 -0.63
CA THR A 125 21.49 -4.25 -0.14
C THR A 125 22.94 -3.98 -0.52
N GLY A 126 23.85 -4.40 0.35
CA GLY A 126 25.26 -4.46 -0.02
C GLY A 126 25.57 -5.78 -0.70
N ASN A 127 26.62 -5.78 -1.53
CA ASN A 127 27.17 -6.99 -2.13
C ASN A 127 28.70 -7.04 -1.94
N VAL A 128 29.31 -8.17 -2.26
CA VAL A 128 30.76 -8.33 -2.36
C VAL A 128 31.31 -7.36 -3.41
N PRO A 129 32.61 -7.01 -3.39
CA PRO A 129 33.19 -6.13 -4.41
C PRO A 129 32.95 -6.66 -5.84
N THR A 130 32.81 -5.77 -6.80
CA THR A 130 32.55 -6.12 -8.22
C THR A 130 33.51 -7.17 -8.79
N THR A 131 34.74 -7.20 -8.32
CA THR A 131 35.76 -8.18 -8.73
C THR A 131 35.59 -9.56 -8.13
N ALA A 132 34.72 -9.72 -7.11
CA ALA A 132 34.48 -10.96 -6.41
C ALA A 132 33.11 -11.59 -6.78
N ILE A 133 32.24 -10.87 -7.46
CA ILE A 133 30.92 -11.36 -7.90
C ILE A 133 31.09 -12.60 -8.82
N GLY A 134 30.33 -13.64 -8.53
CA GLY A 134 30.34 -14.93 -9.25
C GLY A 134 31.53 -15.83 -8.90
N ARG A 135 32.17 -15.61 -7.74
CA ARG A 135 33.33 -16.39 -7.27
C ARG A 135 33.09 -17.10 -5.93
N ASP A 136 31.85 -17.19 -5.50
CA ASP A 136 31.45 -17.76 -4.19
C ASP A 136 32.20 -17.11 -3.01
N ALA A 137 32.34 -15.79 -3.07
CA ALA A 137 33.02 -15.01 -2.04
C ALA A 137 32.24 -15.06 -0.72
N PHE A 138 32.92 -14.75 0.40
CA PHE A 138 32.28 -14.76 1.73
C PHE A 138 31.03 -13.87 1.76
N GLN A 139 29.89 -14.45 2.13
CA GLN A 139 28.59 -13.80 2.15
C GLN A 139 28.12 -13.26 0.78
N GLU A 140 28.58 -13.84 -0.31
CA GLU A 140 28.02 -13.56 -1.63
C GLU A 140 26.66 -14.29 -1.77
N THR A 141 25.69 -13.62 -2.36
CA THR A 141 24.39 -14.20 -2.73
C THR A 141 23.81 -13.40 -3.90
N ASP A 142 23.26 -14.08 -4.88
CA ASP A 142 22.50 -13.45 -5.96
C ASP A 142 21.14 -13.00 -5.45
N ILE A 143 21.12 -11.88 -4.71
CA ILE A 143 19.88 -11.35 -4.15
C ILE A 143 18.94 -10.81 -5.25
N THR A 144 19.49 -10.37 -6.38
CA THR A 144 18.68 -9.92 -7.53
C THR A 144 17.90 -11.09 -8.14
N GLY A 145 18.55 -12.24 -8.34
CA GLY A 145 17.87 -13.45 -8.77
C GLY A 145 16.82 -13.96 -7.78
N ILE A 146 17.14 -13.95 -6.48
CA ILE A 146 16.22 -14.39 -5.41
C ILE A 146 14.97 -13.49 -5.35
N THR A 147 15.13 -12.19 -5.49
CA THR A 147 14.03 -11.21 -5.34
C THR A 147 13.29 -10.91 -6.65
N MET A 148 13.73 -11.41 -7.78
CA MET A 148 13.10 -11.18 -9.08
C MET A 148 11.58 -11.44 -9.08
N PRO A 149 11.06 -12.56 -8.54
CA PRO A 149 9.62 -12.85 -8.56
C PRO A 149 8.80 -12.06 -7.53
N ILE A 150 9.46 -11.39 -6.58
CA ILE A 150 8.82 -10.68 -5.45
C ILE A 150 9.09 -9.19 -5.44
N THR A 151 9.62 -8.64 -6.54
CA THR A 151 9.86 -7.20 -6.72
C THR A 151 9.27 -6.72 -8.04
N LYS A 152 8.93 -5.45 -8.12
CA LYS A 152 8.57 -4.82 -9.39
C LYS A 152 9.77 -4.71 -10.32
N HIS A 153 10.93 -4.43 -9.75
CA HIS A 153 12.21 -4.39 -10.41
C HIS A 153 13.34 -4.53 -9.40
N ASN A 154 14.51 -4.96 -9.87
CA ASN A 154 15.73 -4.96 -9.08
C ASN A 154 16.93 -4.52 -9.94
N TYR A 155 17.93 -3.98 -9.28
CA TYR A 155 19.15 -3.49 -9.89
C TYR A 155 20.37 -4.07 -9.20
N LEU A 156 21.40 -4.45 -9.98
CA LEU A 156 22.77 -4.63 -9.52
C LEU A 156 23.61 -3.46 -10.07
N VAL A 157 24.07 -2.57 -9.19
CA VAL A 157 24.79 -1.34 -9.59
C VAL A 157 26.29 -1.61 -9.62
N THR A 158 26.86 -1.82 -10.79
CA THR A 158 28.31 -2.11 -10.96
C THR A 158 29.17 -0.90 -11.28
N ARG A 159 28.56 0.28 -11.48
CA ARG A 159 29.25 1.55 -11.79
C ARG A 159 28.71 2.65 -10.89
N VAL A 160 29.59 3.42 -10.28
CA VAL A 160 29.20 4.51 -9.37
C VAL A 160 28.46 5.64 -10.11
N GLU A 161 28.75 5.85 -11.39
CA GLU A 161 28.10 6.86 -12.23
C GLU A 161 26.61 6.58 -12.47
N ASP A 162 26.18 5.30 -12.37
CA ASP A 162 24.78 4.91 -12.56
C ASP A 162 23.94 5.06 -11.29
N LEU A 163 24.58 5.24 -10.13
CA LEU A 163 23.92 5.11 -8.82
C LEU A 163 22.78 6.10 -8.61
N ALA A 164 22.99 7.39 -8.91
CA ALA A 164 21.94 8.41 -8.75
C ALA A 164 20.75 8.15 -9.68
N ARG A 165 21.01 7.77 -10.94
CA ARG A 165 19.97 7.41 -11.91
C ARG A 165 19.17 6.19 -11.44
N VAL A 166 19.86 5.13 -11.02
CA VAL A 166 19.21 3.89 -10.54
C VAL A 166 18.34 4.15 -9.33
N LEU A 167 18.80 4.92 -8.35
CA LEU A 167 18.00 5.27 -7.19
C LEU A 167 16.74 6.07 -7.58
N LYS A 168 16.88 7.07 -8.45
CA LYS A 168 15.74 7.82 -8.99
C LYS A 168 14.71 6.91 -9.65
N GLU A 169 15.17 5.99 -10.50
CA GLU A 169 14.32 5.01 -11.18
C GLU A 169 13.65 4.06 -10.18
N ALA A 170 14.39 3.58 -9.15
CA ALA A 170 13.87 2.69 -8.12
C ALA A 170 12.70 3.31 -7.35
N PHE A 171 12.84 4.55 -6.90
CA PHE A 171 11.75 5.27 -6.22
C PHE A 171 10.57 5.53 -7.15
N HIS A 172 10.84 5.89 -8.41
CA HIS A 172 9.78 6.08 -9.40
C HIS A 172 8.98 4.80 -9.65
N ILE A 173 9.66 3.67 -9.87
CA ILE A 173 9.02 2.37 -10.11
C ILE A 173 8.26 1.92 -8.86
N ALA A 174 8.83 2.10 -7.66
CA ALA A 174 8.18 1.68 -6.42
C ALA A 174 6.82 2.34 -6.22
N ARG A 175 6.69 3.65 -6.49
CA ARG A 175 5.48 4.44 -6.18
C ARG A 175 4.48 4.59 -7.32
N THR A 176 4.83 4.28 -8.58
CA THR A 176 3.97 4.52 -9.74
C THR A 176 3.32 3.24 -10.26
N GLY A 177 2.23 3.36 -11.02
CA GLY A 177 1.41 2.22 -11.42
C GLY A 177 0.85 1.51 -10.17
N ARG A 178 0.75 0.18 -10.18
CA ARG A 178 0.56 -0.59 -8.96
C ARG A 178 1.84 -0.48 -8.13
N PRO A 179 1.82 0.12 -6.92
CA PRO A 179 3.02 0.24 -6.11
C PRO A 179 3.60 -1.12 -5.71
N GLY A 180 4.86 -1.13 -5.29
CA GLY A 180 5.49 -2.35 -4.83
C GLY A 180 6.99 -2.17 -4.60
N PRO A 181 7.68 -3.22 -4.12
CA PRO A 181 9.08 -3.16 -3.76
C PRO A 181 10.01 -3.09 -4.97
N VAL A 182 11.10 -2.36 -4.81
CA VAL A 182 12.26 -2.36 -5.71
C VAL A 182 13.51 -2.62 -4.88
N LEU A 183 14.39 -3.49 -5.37
CA LEU A 183 15.66 -3.78 -4.71
C LEU A 183 16.82 -3.15 -5.50
N VAL A 184 17.75 -2.53 -4.78
CA VAL A 184 18.99 -1.96 -5.33
C VAL A 184 20.17 -2.60 -4.61
N ASP A 185 20.86 -3.50 -5.30
CA ASP A 185 22.02 -4.22 -4.78
C ASP A 185 23.31 -3.52 -5.21
N ILE A 186 24.17 -3.20 -4.24
CA ILE A 186 25.31 -2.31 -4.43
C ILE A 186 26.58 -2.98 -3.92
N PRO A 187 27.54 -3.32 -4.81
CA PRO A 187 28.82 -3.86 -4.41
C PRO A 187 29.64 -2.89 -3.53
N LYS A 188 30.40 -3.45 -2.58
CA LYS A 188 31.15 -2.70 -1.57
C LYS A 188 32.10 -1.65 -2.15
N ASP A 189 32.77 -1.94 -3.25
CA ASP A 189 33.68 -1.01 -3.91
C ASP A 189 32.94 0.18 -4.54
N ILE A 190 31.67 0.04 -4.92
CA ILE A 190 30.84 1.13 -5.46
C ILE A 190 30.53 2.17 -4.39
N PHE A 191 30.29 1.78 -3.13
CA PHE A 191 30.11 2.73 -2.03
C PHE A 191 31.35 3.63 -1.81
N LEU A 192 32.54 3.12 -2.15
CA LEU A 192 33.83 3.81 -1.92
C LEU A 192 34.33 4.63 -3.11
N LYS A 193 33.88 4.29 -4.33
CA LYS A 193 34.26 5.01 -5.55
C LYS A 193 33.62 6.39 -5.58
N GLU A 194 34.34 7.33 -6.20
CA GLU A 194 33.92 8.73 -6.34
C GLU A 194 33.50 9.03 -7.78
N THR A 195 32.45 9.82 -7.93
CA THR A 195 32.07 10.41 -9.20
C THR A 195 31.45 11.80 -9.01
N TRP A 196 31.27 12.53 -10.12
CA TRP A 196 30.54 13.78 -10.10
C TRP A 196 29.07 13.48 -9.83
N PHE A 197 28.48 14.11 -8.78
CA PHE A 197 27.10 13.92 -8.41
C PHE A 197 26.19 14.87 -9.17
N GLU A 198 25.21 14.29 -9.83
CA GLU A 198 24.06 14.98 -10.42
C GLU A 198 22.82 14.13 -10.17
N TYR A 199 21.81 14.74 -9.55
CA TYR A 199 20.54 14.03 -9.33
C TYR A 199 19.61 14.27 -10.52
N PRO A 200 19.13 13.20 -11.20
CA PRO A 200 18.29 13.36 -12.39
C PRO A 200 16.97 14.08 -12.09
N GLU A 201 16.60 15.09 -12.89
CA GLU A 201 15.32 15.77 -12.77
C GLU A 201 14.15 14.87 -13.20
N THR A 202 14.36 14.06 -14.23
CA THR A 202 13.33 13.22 -14.84
C THR A 202 13.75 11.75 -14.91
N VAL A 203 12.74 10.88 -14.99
CA VAL A 203 12.95 9.44 -15.22
C VAL A 203 12.59 9.11 -16.66
N ASN A 204 13.47 8.41 -17.36
CA ASN A 204 13.25 7.92 -18.71
C ASN A 204 13.28 6.39 -18.77
N LEU A 205 12.10 5.77 -18.64
CA LEU A 205 11.92 4.33 -18.73
C LEU A 205 10.96 4.02 -19.90
N PRO A 206 11.49 3.80 -21.12
CA PRO A 206 10.66 3.65 -22.33
C PRO A 206 9.61 2.54 -22.26
N GLY A 207 9.93 1.43 -21.57
CA GLY A 207 9.04 0.28 -21.38
C GLY A 207 8.07 0.38 -20.19
N TYR A 208 8.13 1.45 -19.39
CA TYR A 208 7.33 1.58 -18.19
C TYR A 208 6.49 2.87 -18.22
N LYS A 209 5.23 2.73 -18.63
CA LYS A 209 4.27 3.84 -18.75
C LYS A 209 2.91 3.42 -18.17
N PRO A 210 2.70 3.52 -16.86
CA PRO A 210 1.43 3.15 -16.24
C PRO A 210 0.26 3.94 -16.82
N THR A 211 -0.87 3.27 -17.05
CA THR A 211 -2.12 3.91 -17.50
C THR A 211 -2.81 4.49 -16.28
N LEU A 212 -2.91 5.82 -16.20
CA LEU A 212 -3.53 6.52 -15.08
C LEU A 212 -4.99 6.89 -15.35
N HIS A 213 -5.30 7.29 -16.58
CA HIS A 213 -6.64 7.74 -16.96
C HIS A 213 -7.46 6.59 -17.53
N GLY A 214 -8.67 6.39 -16.98
CA GLY A 214 -9.62 5.42 -17.49
C GLY A 214 -10.06 5.74 -18.93
N ASN A 215 -10.36 4.71 -19.71
CA ASN A 215 -10.86 4.88 -21.07
C ASN A 215 -12.28 5.49 -21.06
N ALA A 216 -12.50 6.60 -21.79
CA ALA A 216 -13.78 7.32 -21.81
C ALA A 216 -14.98 6.48 -22.28
N ARG A 217 -14.78 5.48 -23.16
CA ARG A 217 -15.86 4.57 -23.58
C ARG A 217 -16.27 3.64 -22.44
N GLN A 218 -15.28 3.13 -21.68
CA GLN A 218 -15.54 2.26 -20.54
C GLN A 218 -16.19 3.04 -19.39
N ILE A 219 -15.81 4.30 -19.16
CA ILE A 219 -16.44 5.18 -18.17
C ILE A 219 -17.92 5.41 -18.52
N ARG A 220 -18.23 5.68 -19.78
CA ARG A 220 -19.63 5.81 -20.24
C ARG A 220 -20.41 4.51 -20.08
N ALA A 221 -19.84 3.38 -20.49
CA ALA A 221 -20.47 2.07 -20.33
C ALA A 221 -20.72 1.73 -18.85
N ALA A 222 -19.79 2.09 -17.97
CA ALA A 222 -19.99 1.94 -16.52
C ALA A 222 -21.14 2.82 -16.01
N ALA A 223 -21.20 4.09 -16.41
CA ALA A 223 -22.28 4.99 -16.03
C ALA A 223 -23.66 4.49 -16.51
N GLU A 224 -23.74 3.92 -17.70
CA GLU A 224 -24.97 3.28 -18.24
C GLU A 224 -25.39 2.06 -17.42
N LEU A 225 -24.45 1.21 -16.99
CA LEU A 225 -24.76 0.08 -16.13
C LEU A 225 -25.22 0.54 -14.74
N ILE A 226 -24.58 1.57 -14.18
CA ILE A 226 -24.97 2.13 -12.88
C ILE A 226 -26.39 2.69 -12.93
N ALA A 227 -26.75 3.40 -13.98
CA ALA A 227 -28.09 3.95 -14.17
C ALA A 227 -29.20 2.88 -14.27
N GLN A 228 -28.87 1.64 -14.65
CA GLN A 228 -29.82 0.53 -14.81
C GLN A 228 -29.92 -0.37 -13.58
N ALA A 229 -28.93 -0.29 -12.68
CA ALA A 229 -28.83 -1.19 -11.52
C ALA A 229 -29.94 -0.93 -10.49
N GLN A 230 -30.50 -2.01 -9.94
CA GLN A 230 -31.50 -1.95 -8.89
C GLN A 230 -30.91 -2.30 -7.51
N ARG A 231 -29.89 -3.13 -7.49
CA ARG A 231 -29.22 -3.66 -6.29
C ARG A 231 -27.71 -3.53 -6.39
N PRO A 232 -27.18 -2.32 -6.67
CA PRO A 232 -25.75 -2.15 -6.81
C PRO A 232 -25.04 -2.19 -5.46
N VAL A 233 -23.72 -2.59 -5.48
CA VAL A 233 -22.80 -2.46 -4.36
C VAL A 233 -21.44 -1.99 -4.85
N ILE A 234 -20.74 -1.17 -4.06
CA ILE A 234 -19.35 -0.80 -4.27
C ILE A 234 -18.47 -1.70 -3.40
N LEU A 235 -17.46 -2.33 -4.00
CA LEU A 235 -16.39 -3.02 -3.29
C LEU A 235 -15.13 -2.16 -3.35
N ALA A 236 -14.76 -1.55 -2.22
CA ALA A 236 -13.58 -0.68 -2.10
C ALA A 236 -12.40 -1.47 -1.53
N GLY A 237 -11.31 -1.55 -2.28
CA GLY A 237 -10.07 -2.21 -1.87
C GLY A 237 -8.97 -1.24 -1.46
N HIS A 238 -7.78 -1.79 -1.19
CA HIS A 238 -6.57 -1.04 -0.81
C HIS A 238 -6.17 0.02 -1.87
N GLY A 239 -6.46 -0.23 -3.15
CA GLY A 239 -6.17 0.71 -4.23
C GLY A 239 -6.84 2.08 -4.06
N VAL A 240 -7.96 2.16 -3.34
CA VAL A 240 -8.60 3.45 -2.99
C VAL A 240 -7.72 4.25 -2.04
N LEU A 241 -7.18 3.61 -1.00
CA LEU A 241 -6.26 4.24 -0.04
C LEU A 241 -4.93 4.63 -0.68
N ILE A 242 -4.37 3.74 -1.51
CA ILE A 242 -3.12 4.00 -2.25
C ILE A 242 -3.26 5.22 -3.17
N SER A 243 -4.37 5.32 -3.88
CA SER A 243 -4.67 6.43 -4.79
C SER A 243 -5.05 7.73 -4.06
N GLY A 244 -5.36 7.67 -2.75
CA GLY A 244 -5.90 8.80 -1.99
C GLY A 244 -7.27 9.23 -2.50
N ALA A 245 -8.12 8.27 -2.86
CA ALA A 245 -9.42 8.47 -3.51
C ALA A 245 -10.61 8.46 -2.54
N GLU A 246 -10.38 8.57 -1.24
CA GLU A 246 -11.42 8.43 -0.21
C GLU A 246 -12.54 9.46 -0.36
N ALA A 247 -12.15 10.71 -0.66
CA ALA A 247 -13.11 11.80 -0.86
C ALA A 247 -13.99 11.56 -2.11
N GLU A 248 -13.36 11.14 -3.20
CA GLU A 248 -14.03 10.83 -4.46
C GLU A 248 -14.92 9.58 -4.33
N LEU A 249 -14.48 8.57 -3.57
CA LEU A 249 -15.31 7.39 -3.26
C LEU A 249 -16.56 7.80 -2.48
N ARG A 250 -16.41 8.64 -1.48
CA ARG A 250 -17.52 9.14 -0.68
C ARG A 250 -18.50 9.94 -1.52
N GLU A 251 -18.03 10.91 -2.31
CA GLU A 251 -18.86 11.71 -3.21
C GLU A 251 -19.60 10.83 -4.21
N PHE A 252 -18.92 9.82 -4.76
CA PHE A 252 -19.54 8.89 -5.71
C PHE A 252 -20.64 8.06 -5.05
N ALA A 253 -20.38 7.49 -3.87
CA ALA A 253 -21.35 6.68 -3.14
C ALA A 253 -22.58 7.49 -2.70
N GLU A 254 -22.37 8.69 -2.14
CA GLU A 254 -23.44 9.61 -1.73
C GLU A 254 -24.28 10.08 -2.94
N LYS A 255 -23.65 10.43 -4.06
CA LYS A 255 -24.34 10.84 -5.29
C LYS A 255 -25.20 9.74 -5.86
N THR A 256 -24.70 8.50 -5.84
CA THR A 256 -25.38 7.35 -6.47
C THR A 256 -26.28 6.57 -5.49
N ASP A 257 -26.28 6.91 -4.20
CA ASP A 257 -26.99 6.20 -3.12
C ASP A 257 -26.63 4.70 -3.06
N ILE A 258 -25.37 4.35 -3.40
CA ILE A 258 -24.89 2.97 -3.49
C ILE A 258 -24.11 2.61 -2.21
N PRO A 259 -24.44 1.48 -1.54
CA PRO A 259 -23.71 1.06 -0.35
C PRO A 259 -22.28 0.61 -0.66
N VAL A 260 -21.37 0.85 0.29
CA VAL A 260 -19.94 0.57 0.18
C VAL A 260 -19.53 -0.54 1.16
N ILE A 261 -18.79 -1.50 0.64
CA ILE A 261 -18.18 -2.61 1.36
C ILE A 261 -16.66 -2.48 1.21
N CYS A 262 -15.94 -2.35 2.32
CA CYS A 262 -14.49 -2.25 2.31
C CYS A 262 -13.84 -3.63 2.50
N THR A 263 -12.85 -3.98 1.67
CA THR A 263 -12.04 -5.17 1.89
C THR A 263 -11.20 -5.01 3.16
N LEU A 264 -10.56 -6.07 3.67
CA LEU A 264 -9.72 -6.00 4.87
C LEU A 264 -8.68 -4.87 4.77
N LEU A 265 -7.89 -4.83 3.69
CA LEU A 265 -6.91 -3.77 3.45
C LEU A 265 -7.54 -2.46 2.93
N GLY A 266 -8.81 -2.46 2.64
CA GLY A 266 -9.58 -1.27 2.26
C GLY A 266 -10.28 -0.59 3.45
N LEU A 267 -10.18 -1.14 4.66
CA LEU A 267 -10.77 -0.52 5.86
C LEU A 267 -10.22 0.90 6.06
N GLY A 268 -11.11 1.85 6.28
CA GLY A 268 -10.79 3.29 6.31
C GLY A 268 -10.85 4.01 4.94
N ALA A 269 -11.03 3.29 3.82
CA ALA A 269 -11.28 3.93 2.52
C ALA A 269 -12.65 4.61 2.45
N PHE A 270 -13.60 4.12 3.24
CA PHE A 270 -14.92 4.71 3.44
C PHE A 270 -15.25 4.66 4.94
N PRO A 271 -15.75 5.74 5.56
CA PRO A 271 -16.00 5.75 7.00
C PRO A 271 -17.00 4.66 7.40
N GLU A 272 -16.66 3.81 8.37
CA GLU A 272 -17.56 2.74 8.83
C GLU A 272 -18.77 3.27 9.59
N SER A 273 -18.69 4.47 10.15
CA SER A 273 -19.82 5.18 10.79
C SER A 273 -20.84 5.74 9.78
N HIS A 274 -20.50 5.77 8.49
CA HIS A 274 -21.41 6.29 7.45
C HIS A 274 -22.59 5.37 7.20
N GLU A 275 -23.77 5.92 6.93
CA GLU A 275 -25.00 5.12 6.70
C GLU A 275 -24.90 4.14 5.52
N LEU A 276 -24.17 4.48 4.46
CA LEU A 276 -23.92 3.62 3.32
C LEU A 276 -22.85 2.54 3.58
N SER A 277 -22.19 2.53 4.75
CA SER A 277 -21.14 1.55 5.04
C SER A 277 -21.72 0.20 5.45
N LEU A 278 -21.25 -0.85 4.79
CA LEU A 278 -21.63 -2.24 5.07
C LEU A 278 -20.49 -3.06 5.71
N ALA A 279 -19.48 -2.42 6.30
CA ALA A 279 -18.33 -3.09 6.90
C ALA A 279 -17.54 -3.99 5.90
N MET A 280 -16.92 -5.06 6.37
CA MET A 280 -16.04 -5.94 5.61
C MET A 280 -16.77 -7.17 5.07
N PRO A 281 -16.47 -7.66 3.85
CA PRO A 281 -17.01 -8.87 3.28
C PRO A 281 -16.12 -10.10 3.55
N GLY A 282 -16.55 -11.26 3.08
CA GLY A 282 -15.77 -12.49 3.04
C GLY A 282 -16.01 -13.40 4.23
N MET A 283 -15.10 -14.37 4.41
CA MET A 283 -15.22 -15.45 5.41
C MET A 283 -15.37 -14.91 6.84
N HIS A 284 -14.70 -13.82 7.17
CA HIS A 284 -14.73 -13.18 8.50
C HIS A 284 -15.49 -11.85 8.49
N GLY A 285 -16.17 -11.56 7.38
CA GLY A 285 -16.94 -10.33 7.20
C GLY A 285 -18.35 -10.39 7.78
N ALA A 286 -19.08 -9.32 7.59
CA ALA A 286 -20.47 -9.23 8.02
C ALA A 286 -21.39 -10.07 7.12
N ALA A 287 -22.31 -10.81 7.73
CA ALA A 287 -23.27 -11.62 6.99
C ALA A 287 -24.12 -10.78 6.03
N TYR A 288 -24.55 -9.59 6.45
CA TYR A 288 -25.31 -8.66 5.61
C TYR A 288 -24.51 -8.13 4.42
N SER A 289 -23.18 -7.96 4.55
CA SER A 289 -22.30 -7.56 3.43
C SER A 289 -22.19 -8.69 2.41
N ASN A 290 -22.02 -9.94 2.88
CA ASN A 290 -21.96 -11.11 2.01
C ASN A 290 -23.32 -11.33 1.28
N LEU A 291 -24.45 -11.14 1.96
CA LEU A 291 -25.77 -11.21 1.35
C LEU A 291 -25.98 -10.08 0.33
N ALA A 292 -25.51 -8.86 0.64
CA ALA A 292 -25.57 -7.74 -0.30
C ALA A 292 -24.78 -8.02 -1.59
N ILE A 293 -23.59 -8.60 -1.48
CA ILE A 293 -22.80 -9.05 -2.65
C ILE A 293 -23.55 -10.15 -3.42
N HIS A 294 -24.08 -11.16 -2.72
CA HIS A 294 -24.73 -12.31 -3.36
C HIS A 294 -26.01 -11.93 -4.12
N GLU A 295 -26.80 -11.01 -3.57
CA GLU A 295 -28.06 -10.56 -4.14
C GLU A 295 -27.94 -9.34 -5.06
N SER A 296 -26.74 -8.78 -5.21
CA SER A 296 -26.47 -7.64 -6.08
C SER A 296 -26.69 -7.99 -7.57
N ASP A 297 -27.13 -7.02 -8.34
CA ASP A 297 -27.18 -7.06 -9.81
C ASP A 297 -26.01 -6.33 -10.46
N LEU A 298 -25.30 -5.50 -9.69
CA LEU A 298 -24.11 -4.78 -10.12
C LEU A 298 -23.10 -4.67 -8.99
N ILE A 299 -21.85 -5.05 -9.28
CA ILE A 299 -20.68 -4.81 -8.43
C ILE A 299 -19.80 -3.77 -9.09
N ILE A 300 -19.42 -2.73 -8.34
CA ILE A 300 -18.44 -1.74 -8.73
C ILE A 300 -17.20 -1.99 -7.87
N ALA A 301 -16.24 -2.74 -8.40
CA ALA A 301 -15.01 -3.10 -7.72
C ALA A 301 -13.93 -2.05 -8.01
N ILE A 302 -13.37 -1.43 -6.97
CA ILE A 302 -12.42 -0.32 -7.08
C ILE A 302 -11.15 -0.66 -6.32
N GLY A 303 -10.03 -0.86 -7.05
CA GLY A 303 -8.72 -1.13 -6.47
C GLY A 303 -8.68 -2.38 -5.59
N MET A 304 -9.32 -3.48 -6.06
CA MET A 304 -9.35 -4.76 -5.36
C MET A 304 -9.19 -5.92 -6.35
N ARG A 305 -8.55 -7.01 -5.93
CA ARG A 305 -8.13 -8.12 -6.79
C ARG A 305 -9.06 -9.35 -6.77
N PHE A 306 -10.22 -9.28 -6.12
CA PHE A 306 -11.11 -10.43 -5.92
C PHE A 306 -10.39 -11.64 -5.33
N ASP A 307 -9.79 -11.42 -4.17
CA ASP A 307 -9.07 -12.42 -3.37
C ASP A 307 -10.01 -13.55 -2.93
N ASP A 308 -9.47 -14.76 -2.75
CA ASP A 308 -10.23 -15.95 -2.35
C ASP A 308 -10.88 -15.81 -0.96
N ARG A 309 -10.34 -14.95 -0.07
CA ARG A 309 -10.94 -14.64 1.23
C ARG A 309 -12.24 -13.88 1.12
N ILE A 310 -12.46 -13.18 0.00
CA ILE A 310 -13.69 -12.43 -0.31
C ILE A 310 -14.61 -13.28 -1.18
N THR A 311 -14.09 -13.87 -2.25
CA THR A 311 -14.90 -14.58 -3.24
C THR A 311 -15.34 -15.96 -2.77
N GLY A 312 -14.52 -16.62 -1.93
CA GLY A 312 -14.71 -18.04 -1.67
C GLY A 312 -14.70 -18.84 -2.99
N LYS A 313 -15.74 -19.62 -3.24
CA LYS A 313 -15.89 -20.35 -4.52
C LYS A 313 -16.28 -19.35 -5.63
N VAL A 314 -15.34 -19.08 -6.52
CA VAL A 314 -15.48 -18.05 -7.58
C VAL A 314 -16.72 -18.25 -8.44
N GLU A 315 -17.07 -19.50 -8.80
CA GLU A 315 -18.22 -19.82 -9.64
C GLU A 315 -19.56 -19.49 -8.97
N ALA A 316 -19.58 -19.40 -7.63
CA ALA A 316 -20.75 -19.06 -6.84
C ALA A 316 -20.76 -17.60 -6.36
N PHE A 317 -19.70 -16.84 -6.64
CA PHE A 317 -19.59 -15.45 -6.22
C PHE A 317 -20.50 -14.54 -7.04
N ALA A 318 -21.42 -13.84 -6.37
CA ALA A 318 -22.32 -12.85 -6.94
C ALA A 318 -22.93 -13.27 -8.31
N PRO A 319 -23.66 -14.40 -8.39
CA PRO A 319 -24.01 -15.06 -9.66
C PRO A 319 -24.95 -14.22 -10.54
N LYS A 320 -25.59 -13.19 -9.98
CA LYS A 320 -26.54 -12.31 -10.66
C LYS A 320 -25.89 -11.00 -11.14
N ALA A 321 -24.70 -10.68 -10.61
CA ALA A 321 -24.11 -9.37 -10.78
C ALA A 321 -23.32 -9.22 -12.08
N LYS A 322 -23.52 -8.08 -12.75
CA LYS A 322 -22.51 -7.54 -13.67
C LYS A 322 -21.39 -6.90 -12.86
N VAL A 323 -20.17 -6.87 -13.41
CA VAL A 323 -19.01 -6.34 -12.69
C VAL A 323 -18.35 -5.22 -13.48
N ILE A 324 -18.27 -4.04 -12.87
CA ILE A 324 -17.37 -2.95 -13.27
C ILE A 324 -16.11 -3.14 -12.44
N HIS A 325 -14.96 -3.37 -13.09
CA HIS A 325 -13.68 -3.57 -12.39
C HIS A 325 -12.71 -2.44 -12.72
N ILE A 326 -12.40 -1.62 -11.73
CA ILE A 326 -11.52 -0.46 -11.81
C ILE A 326 -10.22 -0.83 -11.07
N ASP A 327 -9.12 -0.93 -11.81
CA ASP A 327 -7.81 -1.19 -11.24
C ASP A 327 -6.72 -0.52 -12.06
N ILE A 328 -5.62 -0.12 -11.41
CA ILE A 328 -4.46 0.45 -12.09
C ILE A 328 -3.62 -0.61 -12.78
N ASP A 329 -3.69 -1.87 -12.31
CA ASP A 329 -2.98 -3.01 -12.87
C ASP A 329 -3.87 -3.75 -13.87
N PRO A 330 -3.57 -3.68 -15.18
CA PRO A 330 -4.34 -4.39 -16.19
C PRO A 330 -4.32 -5.92 -16.00
N ALA A 331 -3.33 -6.48 -15.30
CA ALA A 331 -3.22 -7.90 -15.05
C ALA A 331 -4.23 -8.41 -14.00
N GLU A 332 -4.75 -7.55 -13.13
CA GLU A 332 -5.77 -7.91 -12.15
C GLU A 332 -7.19 -7.89 -12.74
N ILE A 333 -7.42 -7.10 -13.79
CA ILE A 333 -8.75 -6.95 -14.41
C ILE A 333 -9.24 -8.28 -15.00
N GLY A 334 -10.32 -8.79 -14.43
CA GLY A 334 -10.95 -10.04 -14.93
C GLY A 334 -10.18 -11.33 -14.62
N LYS A 335 -9.12 -11.27 -13.82
CA LYS A 335 -8.26 -12.41 -13.48
C LYS A 335 -9.02 -13.50 -12.71
N ASN A 336 -9.73 -13.13 -11.65
CA ASN A 336 -10.49 -14.06 -10.82
C ASN A 336 -11.99 -14.00 -11.13
N VAL A 337 -12.55 -12.81 -11.26
CA VAL A 337 -13.97 -12.58 -11.57
C VAL A 337 -14.08 -11.84 -12.88
N LYS A 338 -14.89 -12.35 -13.81
CA LYS A 338 -15.06 -11.75 -15.14
C LYS A 338 -15.60 -10.32 -15.03
N ALA A 339 -14.88 -9.34 -15.59
CA ALA A 339 -15.34 -7.98 -15.68
C ALA A 339 -16.29 -7.79 -16.88
N THR A 340 -17.47 -7.21 -16.64
CA THR A 340 -18.39 -6.75 -17.71
C THR A 340 -17.87 -5.47 -18.32
N VAL A 341 -17.42 -4.53 -17.48
CA VAL A 341 -16.79 -3.28 -17.89
C VAL A 341 -15.42 -3.17 -17.21
N PRO A 342 -14.31 -3.42 -17.92
CA PRO A 342 -12.96 -3.23 -17.41
C PRO A 342 -12.55 -1.76 -17.52
N ILE A 343 -12.00 -1.16 -16.45
CA ILE A 343 -11.44 0.19 -16.48
C ILE A 343 -10.03 0.16 -15.89
N VAL A 344 -9.02 0.22 -16.75
CA VAL A 344 -7.63 0.37 -16.30
C VAL A 344 -7.35 1.84 -16.01
N GLY A 345 -6.97 2.16 -14.78
CA GLY A 345 -6.65 3.53 -14.38
C GLY A 345 -6.53 3.71 -12.86
N ASP A 346 -6.01 4.86 -12.48
CA ASP A 346 -5.93 5.28 -11.08
C ASP A 346 -7.34 5.51 -10.50
N ALA A 347 -7.61 4.94 -9.32
CA ALA A 347 -8.95 4.97 -8.73
C ALA A 347 -9.51 6.40 -8.56
N LYS A 348 -8.67 7.35 -8.12
CA LYS A 348 -9.07 8.75 -7.93
C LYS A 348 -9.46 9.43 -9.25
N LEU A 349 -8.62 9.24 -10.26
CA LEU A 349 -8.85 9.85 -11.57
C LEU A 349 -10.07 9.24 -12.26
N VAL A 350 -10.27 7.93 -12.16
CA VAL A 350 -11.44 7.25 -12.71
C VAL A 350 -12.72 7.66 -11.98
N LEU A 351 -12.70 7.72 -10.64
CA LEU A 351 -13.87 8.16 -9.85
C LEU A 351 -14.27 9.59 -10.20
N ARG A 352 -13.33 10.52 -10.37
CA ARG A 352 -13.63 11.89 -10.81
C ARG A 352 -14.40 11.95 -12.13
N GLU A 353 -14.04 11.09 -13.07
CA GLU A 353 -14.74 11.03 -14.36
C GLU A 353 -16.10 10.31 -14.23
N LEU A 354 -16.21 9.26 -13.42
CA LEU A 354 -17.49 8.61 -13.14
C LEU A 354 -18.47 9.54 -12.43
N ILE A 355 -18.02 10.32 -11.44
CA ILE A 355 -18.85 11.30 -10.74
C ILE A 355 -19.49 12.30 -11.72
N LYS A 356 -18.74 12.73 -12.74
CA LYS A 356 -19.28 13.62 -13.79
C LYS A 356 -20.28 12.91 -14.70
N ALA A 357 -20.08 11.61 -14.94
CA ALA A 357 -20.88 10.83 -15.92
C ALA A 357 -22.18 10.27 -15.33
N VAL A 358 -22.24 9.99 -14.02
CA VAL A 358 -23.41 9.40 -13.37
C VAL A 358 -24.43 10.46 -12.94
N GLN A 359 -25.71 10.08 -12.96
CA GLN A 359 -26.81 10.86 -12.38
C GLN A 359 -27.01 10.48 -10.90
N PRO A 360 -27.63 11.32 -10.08
CA PRO A 360 -28.07 10.97 -8.75
C PRO A 360 -28.91 9.68 -8.75
N GLY A 361 -28.56 8.73 -7.87
CA GLY A 361 -29.26 7.48 -7.72
C GLY A 361 -30.28 7.52 -6.58
N ASN A 362 -31.10 6.47 -6.51
CA ASN A 362 -32.01 6.22 -5.37
C ASN A 362 -32.17 4.71 -5.22
N HIS A 363 -31.55 4.14 -4.18
CA HIS A 363 -31.59 2.70 -3.90
C HIS A 363 -32.20 2.39 -2.53
N ARG A 364 -33.14 3.21 -2.06
CA ARG A 364 -33.73 3.13 -0.71
C ARG A 364 -34.35 1.78 -0.37
N ASP A 365 -35.06 1.15 -1.31
CA ASP A 365 -35.64 -0.18 -1.09
C ASP A 365 -34.58 -1.26 -0.90
N TRP A 366 -33.47 -1.14 -1.67
CA TRP A 366 -32.31 -2.01 -1.53
C TRP A 366 -31.61 -1.82 -0.20
N LEU A 367 -31.36 -0.57 0.19
CA LEU A 367 -30.79 -0.23 1.49
C LEU A 367 -31.68 -0.71 2.64
N ALA A 368 -33.01 -0.53 2.56
CA ALA A 368 -33.95 -1.02 3.57
C ALA A 368 -33.85 -2.54 3.76
N GLN A 369 -33.70 -3.30 2.67
CA GLN A 369 -33.47 -4.75 2.72
C GLN A 369 -32.17 -5.10 3.41
N ILE A 370 -31.08 -4.40 3.11
CA ILE A 370 -29.77 -4.62 3.74
C ILE A 370 -29.82 -4.27 5.24
N TRP A 371 -30.50 -3.17 5.61
CA TRP A 371 -30.68 -2.78 7.01
C TRP A 371 -31.49 -3.82 7.79
N GLU A 372 -32.46 -4.48 7.16
CA GLU A 372 -33.17 -5.59 7.78
C GLU A 372 -32.24 -6.76 8.09
N TRP A 373 -31.37 -7.13 7.15
CA TRP A 373 -30.35 -8.17 7.37
C TRP A 373 -29.39 -7.78 8.49
N ARG A 374 -28.89 -6.51 8.50
CA ARG A 374 -28.01 -6.00 9.54
C ARG A 374 -28.64 -6.09 10.94
N ARG A 375 -29.91 -5.79 11.06
CA ARG A 375 -30.61 -5.91 12.34
C ARG A 375 -30.79 -7.38 12.80
N LYS A 376 -31.00 -8.29 11.86
CA LYS A 376 -31.12 -9.73 12.15
C LYS A 376 -29.81 -10.41 12.46
N MET A 377 -28.73 -9.96 11.84
CA MET A 377 -27.40 -10.57 11.91
C MET A 377 -26.33 -9.50 12.17
N PRO A 378 -26.35 -8.84 13.33
CA PRO A 378 -25.36 -7.81 13.63
C PRO A 378 -23.95 -8.39 13.78
N LEU A 379 -22.94 -7.72 13.21
CA LEU A 379 -21.53 -8.15 13.25
C LEU A 379 -20.92 -8.05 14.66
N THR A 380 -21.31 -7.04 15.44
CA THR A 380 -20.55 -6.57 16.61
C THR A 380 -21.22 -6.86 17.95
N VAL A 381 -21.91 -7.99 18.09
CA VAL A 381 -22.47 -8.40 19.37
C VAL A 381 -21.40 -9.02 20.26
N ILE A 382 -21.10 -8.37 21.38
CA ILE A 382 -20.22 -8.92 22.42
C ILE A 382 -21.11 -9.57 23.48
N ARG A 383 -20.91 -10.87 23.68
CA ARG A 383 -21.69 -11.61 24.69
C ARG A 383 -21.27 -11.18 26.11
N GLU A 384 -22.25 -10.96 26.99
CA GLU A 384 -21.97 -10.79 28.41
C GLU A 384 -21.43 -12.09 29.01
N THR A 385 -20.33 -11.99 29.73
CA THR A 385 -19.66 -13.12 30.36
C THR A 385 -18.76 -12.61 31.51
N ASP A 386 -18.42 -13.49 32.44
CA ASP A 386 -17.43 -13.26 33.50
C ASP A 386 -15.96 -13.28 33.01
N LYS A 387 -15.75 -13.64 31.73
CA LYS A 387 -14.43 -13.72 31.12
C LYS A 387 -14.08 -12.46 30.35
N LEU A 388 -12.80 -12.08 30.37
CA LEU A 388 -12.30 -11.01 29.52
C LEU A 388 -12.22 -11.47 28.06
N LEU A 389 -13.11 -10.95 27.23
CA LEU A 389 -13.18 -11.27 25.81
C LEU A 389 -12.27 -10.32 25.00
N PRO A 390 -11.51 -10.82 24.00
CA PRO A 390 -10.71 -9.98 23.11
C PRO A 390 -11.52 -8.87 22.42
N GLN A 391 -12.73 -9.18 21.98
CA GLN A 391 -13.65 -8.22 21.34
C GLN A 391 -13.98 -7.04 22.26
N TYR A 392 -14.19 -7.32 23.56
CA TYR A 392 -14.42 -6.28 24.56
C TYR A 392 -13.19 -5.39 24.73
N VAL A 393 -11.99 -5.97 24.76
CA VAL A 393 -10.74 -5.20 24.87
C VAL A 393 -10.58 -4.25 23.70
N ILE A 394 -10.78 -4.73 22.45
CA ILE A 394 -10.67 -3.92 21.25
C ILE A 394 -11.70 -2.78 21.27
N ARG A 395 -12.95 -3.08 21.63
CA ARG A 395 -14.01 -2.07 21.74
C ARG A 395 -13.66 -1.01 22.80
N LYS A 396 -13.12 -1.43 23.92
CA LYS A 396 -12.70 -0.50 24.98
C LYS A 396 -11.52 0.38 24.56
N LEU A 397 -10.55 -0.17 23.81
CA LEU A 397 -9.47 0.62 23.23
C LEU A 397 -10.01 1.66 22.24
N TYR A 398 -10.95 1.28 21.39
CA TYR A 398 -11.63 2.21 20.49
C TYR A 398 -12.32 3.35 21.28
N GLU A 399 -13.10 3.01 22.31
CA GLU A 399 -13.81 4.00 23.13
C GLU A 399 -12.84 4.97 23.83
N ILE A 400 -11.74 4.45 24.42
CA ILE A 400 -10.75 5.28 25.13
C ILE A 400 -10.00 6.23 24.18
N THR A 401 -9.68 5.76 22.97
CA THR A 401 -8.95 6.56 21.98
C THR A 401 -9.87 7.43 21.13
N GLY A 402 -11.18 7.24 21.24
CA GLY A 402 -12.14 7.86 20.30
C GLY A 402 -11.92 7.46 18.85
N GLY A 403 -11.34 6.27 18.62
CA GLY A 403 -10.95 5.81 17.28
C GLY A 403 -9.72 6.52 16.69
N ASP A 404 -9.06 7.41 17.45
CA ASP A 404 -7.90 8.16 16.98
C ASP A 404 -6.59 7.41 17.26
N ALA A 405 -6.43 6.27 16.59
CA ALA A 405 -5.22 5.45 16.67
C ALA A 405 -4.98 4.70 15.36
N ILE A 406 -3.73 4.36 15.10
CA ILE A 406 -3.34 3.40 14.06
C ILE A 406 -3.33 2.01 14.71
N VAL A 407 -4.18 1.12 14.20
CA VAL A 407 -4.27 -0.27 14.66
C VAL A 407 -3.35 -1.12 13.79
N VAL A 408 -2.36 -1.74 14.42
CA VAL A 408 -1.43 -2.65 13.73
C VAL A 408 -1.64 -4.06 14.25
N THR A 409 -1.79 -5.03 13.36
CA THR A 409 -1.97 -6.43 13.73
C THR A 409 -1.00 -7.33 12.99
N ASP A 410 -0.71 -8.47 13.59
CA ASP A 410 -0.24 -9.66 12.90
C ASP A 410 -1.45 -10.47 12.39
N VAL A 411 -1.23 -11.60 11.73
CA VAL A 411 -2.29 -12.48 11.19
C VAL A 411 -2.80 -13.44 12.26
N GLY A 412 -4.15 -13.53 12.38
CA GLY A 412 -4.81 -14.43 13.32
C GLY A 412 -6.18 -13.95 13.76
N GLN A 413 -6.75 -14.58 14.80
CA GLN A 413 -8.07 -14.22 15.32
C GLN A 413 -8.12 -12.77 15.80
N HIS A 414 -7.05 -12.26 16.42
CA HIS A 414 -6.96 -10.88 16.87
C HIS A 414 -7.08 -9.87 15.72
N GLN A 415 -6.52 -10.18 14.54
CA GLN A 415 -6.67 -9.38 13.33
C GLN A 415 -8.16 -9.28 12.91
N MET A 416 -8.84 -10.43 12.88
CA MET A 416 -10.25 -10.48 12.53
C MET A 416 -11.12 -9.71 13.53
N TRP A 417 -10.87 -9.87 14.81
CA TRP A 417 -11.56 -9.09 15.85
C TRP A 417 -11.27 -7.59 15.76
N ALA A 418 -10.03 -7.20 15.46
CA ALA A 418 -9.67 -5.80 15.23
C ALA A 418 -10.44 -5.23 14.02
N ALA A 419 -10.50 -5.98 12.92
CA ALA A 419 -11.26 -5.58 11.74
C ALA A 419 -12.76 -5.49 11.97
N GLN A 420 -13.34 -6.27 12.91
CA GLN A 420 -14.78 -6.32 13.17
C GLN A 420 -15.23 -5.36 14.29
N HIS A 421 -14.42 -5.13 15.32
CA HIS A 421 -14.82 -4.44 16.55
C HIS A 421 -14.21 -3.06 16.73
N TRP A 422 -13.38 -2.62 15.80
CA TRP A 422 -12.91 -1.24 15.66
C TRP A 422 -13.60 -0.59 14.47
N TRP A 423 -14.03 0.65 14.57
CA TRP A 423 -14.60 1.38 13.44
C TRP A 423 -13.54 2.26 12.79
N TYR A 424 -13.25 1.99 11.52
CA TYR A 424 -12.23 2.67 10.74
C TYR A 424 -12.83 3.83 9.95
N ASP A 425 -12.91 4.99 10.59
CA ASP A 425 -13.43 6.23 9.95
C ASP A 425 -12.32 7.06 9.29
N LYS A 426 -11.05 6.74 9.58
CA LYS A 426 -9.89 7.44 9.06
C LYS A 426 -9.10 6.55 8.10
N PRO A 427 -8.61 7.12 6.98
CA PRO A 427 -7.74 6.37 6.07
C PRO A 427 -6.40 6.01 6.74
N ASN A 428 -5.80 4.90 6.31
CA ASN A 428 -4.51 4.39 6.79
C ASN A 428 -4.43 4.20 8.31
N SER A 429 -5.56 3.95 8.98
CA SER A 429 -5.64 3.68 10.40
C SER A 429 -5.64 2.19 10.76
N PHE A 430 -5.70 1.29 9.74
CA PHE A 430 -5.55 -0.15 9.90
C PHE A 430 -4.37 -0.65 9.08
N ILE A 431 -3.36 -1.23 9.74
CA ILE A 431 -2.16 -1.78 9.12
C ILE A 431 -2.09 -3.27 9.46
N SER A 432 -2.24 -4.08 8.43
CA SER A 432 -2.27 -5.53 8.54
C SER A 432 -1.86 -6.16 7.20
N SER A 433 -1.69 -7.47 7.14
CA SER A 433 -1.35 -8.19 5.93
C SER A 433 -2.23 -9.44 5.77
#